data_2c7926678130008e9655c6a58ea5bc58
#
_entry.id   2c7926678130008e9655c6a58ea5bc58
#
_cell.length_a   1.000
_cell.length_b   1.000
_cell.length_c   1.000
_cell.angle_alpha   90.00
_cell.angle_beta   90.00
_cell.angle_gamma   90.00
#
_symmetry.space_group_name_H-M   'P 1'
#
loop_
_entity.id
_entity.type
_entity.pdbx_description
1 polymer ?
#
loop_
_entity_poly.entity_id
_entity_poly.type
_entity_poly.pdbx_seq_one_letter_code
_entity_poly.pdbx_strand_id
1 'polypeptide(L)'
;MKRKSTLAFLLSIVLLLSACAPAVPAETTEPAPQGLLVAPDYPEMAPYPDEMSFVNEKTGEFDDEGFDAVYTAWREDRKNQYDQPEGYADGLDVFFRNSIPEFLAGDPGENAVCSPLNLYMALALLAEVTGGETRQQVLDLLHAADITALRTQAGHVWNAHYCADSASTCTLANSVWMDSALNYDGSVLETLTDSYYASAFQGDLGSPEMDAALQEWLNDQTGGLLEDQIQNVHMDPATVLALASTIYYRAKWTNEFGEGANTEELFHGTAGDVTATYMNTTLGYGPYYWGEDFGAVSLGLEDGSKMWLVLPDEGYSPEDILGSGHALELILGNPYESENQKSLRVNLSLPKFDIVADRKLNDALKALGITDAFDPAKAEFSLIRTEDDCWLDSVDHAARVAIDEEGVTAAAYTVMLTCGAAMPPEEEMDFILDRPFLFVITSRDNLPLFAGVVNQLGS
;
A
#
# COMPACT_ATOMS: atom_id res chain seq x y z
N MET A 1 -63.32 -71.80 32.24
CA MET A 1 -63.62 -70.46 32.83
C MET A 1 -62.37 -69.61 32.81
N LYS A 2 -62.25 -68.68 31.90
CA LYS A 2 -61.05 -67.86 31.71
C LYS A 2 -61.38 -66.46 32.11
N ARG A 3 -60.67 -65.94 33.12
CA ARG A 3 -60.69 -64.52 33.53
C ARG A 3 -59.88 -63.73 32.55
N LYS A 4 -60.47 -62.69 31.96
CA LYS A 4 -59.73 -61.65 31.19
C LYS A 4 -59.38 -60.52 32.18
N SER A 5 -58.12 -60.28 32.32
CA SER A 5 -57.61 -59.11 33.02
C SER A 5 -57.42 -57.98 31.99
N THR A 6 -58.07 -56.86 32.25
CA THR A 6 -57.97 -55.64 31.47
C THR A 6 -56.82 -54.83 32.03
N LEU A 7 -55.79 -54.59 31.18
CA LEU A 7 -54.67 -53.73 31.52
C LEU A 7 -55.00 -52.33 31.03
N ALA A 8 -55.14 -51.41 31.97
CA ALA A 8 -55.33 -50.00 31.65
C ALA A 8 -53.95 -49.36 31.31
N PHE A 9 -53.81 -48.80 30.10
CA PHE A 9 -52.69 -48.05 29.66
C PHE A 9 -52.92 -46.58 30.06
N LEU A 10 -52.11 -46.08 31.01
CA LEU A 10 -51.97 -44.64 31.34
C LEU A 10 -51.09 -44.02 30.29
N LEU A 11 -51.66 -43.18 29.44
CA LEU A 11 -50.94 -42.38 28.46
C LEU A 11 -50.42 -41.07 29.16
N SER A 12 -49.13 -41.03 29.52
CA SER A 12 -48.49 -39.80 30.01
C SER A 12 -48.11 -38.97 28.79
N ILE A 13 -48.78 -37.83 28.60
CA ILE A 13 -48.43 -36.83 27.61
C ILE A 13 -47.28 -36.02 28.20
N VAL A 14 -46.05 -36.25 27.69
CA VAL A 14 -44.89 -35.36 27.93
C VAL A 14 -44.97 -34.25 26.90
N LEU A 15 -45.34 -33.05 27.32
CA LEU A 15 -45.21 -31.81 26.54
C LEU A 15 -43.74 -31.45 26.46
N LEU A 16 -43.09 -31.76 25.35
CA LEU A 16 -41.80 -31.20 24.95
C LEU A 16 -42.05 -29.75 24.50
N LEU A 17 -41.74 -28.80 25.39
CA LEU A 17 -41.55 -27.40 25.02
C LEU A 17 -40.26 -27.33 24.18
N SER A 18 -40.40 -27.36 22.87
CA SER A 18 -39.32 -26.94 21.94
C SER A 18 -39.14 -25.44 22.12
N ALA A 19 -38.14 -25.04 22.88
CA ALA A 19 -37.60 -23.69 22.80
C ALA A 19 -36.99 -23.53 21.39
N CYS A 20 -37.64 -22.77 20.52
CA CYS A 20 -37.02 -22.24 19.32
C CYS A 20 -35.90 -21.28 19.79
N ALA A 21 -34.68 -21.77 19.85
CA ALA A 21 -33.52 -20.90 19.76
C ALA A 21 -33.51 -20.29 18.33
N PRO A 22 -33.30 -18.98 18.18
CA PRO A 22 -33.08 -18.42 16.85
C PRO A 22 -31.92 -19.18 16.22
N ALA A 23 -32.13 -19.71 15.00
CA ALA A 23 -31.04 -20.27 14.21
C ALA A 23 -30.04 -19.16 13.99
N VAL A 24 -28.82 -19.32 14.51
CA VAL A 24 -27.68 -18.55 14.08
C VAL A 24 -27.61 -18.76 12.56
N PRO A 25 -27.56 -17.67 11.75
CA PRO A 25 -27.34 -17.82 10.33
C PRO A 25 -26.07 -18.67 10.17
N ALA A 26 -26.12 -19.73 9.41
CA ALA A 26 -24.92 -20.43 9.00
C ALA A 26 -24.06 -19.37 8.28
N GLU A 27 -22.86 -19.13 8.78
CA GLU A 27 -21.84 -18.40 8.04
C GLU A 27 -21.76 -19.12 6.68
N THR A 28 -22.17 -18.44 5.64
CA THR A 28 -21.91 -18.88 4.28
C THR A 28 -20.42 -18.65 4.08
N THR A 29 -19.61 -19.67 4.39
CA THR A 29 -18.23 -19.70 3.96
C THR A 29 -18.27 -19.66 2.43
N GLU A 30 -17.87 -18.55 1.85
CA GLU A 30 -17.60 -18.48 0.43
C GLU A 30 -16.62 -19.59 0.06
N PRO A 31 -16.80 -20.25 -1.09
CA PRO A 31 -15.86 -21.29 -1.52
C PRO A 31 -14.46 -20.68 -1.60
N ALA A 32 -13.46 -21.41 -1.11
CA ALA A 32 -12.08 -20.94 -1.21
C ALA A 32 -11.72 -20.60 -2.68
N PRO A 33 -10.95 -19.53 -2.91
CA PRO A 33 -10.51 -19.13 -4.25
C PRO A 33 -9.87 -20.30 -5.00
N GLN A 34 -10.06 -20.33 -6.33
CA GLN A 34 -9.55 -21.39 -7.18
C GLN A 34 -8.02 -21.52 -7.05
N GLY A 35 -7.53 -22.71 -6.76
CA GLY A 35 -6.11 -23.01 -6.65
C GLY A 35 -5.42 -22.55 -5.37
N LEU A 36 -6.13 -21.92 -4.43
CA LEU A 36 -5.54 -21.46 -3.17
C LEU A 36 -4.98 -22.65 -2.36
N LEU A 37 -3.70 -22.60 -2.02
CA LEU A 37 -3.03 -23.56 -1.13
C LEU A 37 -2.98 -23.04 0.31
N VAL A 38 -2.62 -21.77 0.47
CA VAL A 38 -2.49 -21.10 1.77
C VAL A 38 -2.71 -19.60 1.60
N ALA A 39 -3.30 -18.97 2.61
CA ALA A 39 -3.41 -17.52 2.75
C ALA A 39 -2.91 -17.12 4.14
N PRO A 40 -2.32 -15.92 4.28
CA PRO A 40 -1.91 -15.41 5.58
C PRO A 40 -3.13 -15.03 6.43
N ASP A 41 -2.99 -15.16 7.74
CA ASP A 41 -3.92 -14.57 8.70
C ASP A 41 -3.44 -13.14 9.01
N TYR A 42 -4.12 -12.14 8.49
CA TYR A 42 -3.81 -10.75 8.82
C TYR A 42 -4.27 -10.42 10.25
N PRO A 43 -3.48 -9.63 11.01
CA PRO A 43 -3.86 -9.24 12.35
C PRO A 43 -5.20 -8.47 12.36
N GLU A 44 -6.10 -8.86 13.26
CA GLU A 44 -7.29 -8.05 13.52
C GLU A 44 -6.88 -6.76 14.23
N MET A 45 -7.37 -5.62 13.72
CA MET A 45 -7.12 -4.32 14.32
C MET A 45 -8.40 -3.77 14.94
N ALA A 46 -8.23 -3.11 16.10
CA ALA A 46 -9.32 -2.33 16.67
C ALA A 46 -9.71 -1.21 15.70
N PRO A 47 -10.99 -1.06 15.34
CA PRO A 47 -11.43 0.02 14.48
C PRO A 47 -11.27 1.36 15.19
N TYR A 48 -10.98 2.40 14.42
CA TYR A 48 -11.02 3.78 14.92
C TYR A 48 -12.41 4.05 15.52
N PRO A 49 -12.49 4.65 16.74
CA PRO A 49 -13.78 4.90 17.38
C PRO A 49 -14.61 5.90 16.56
N ASP A 50 -15.81 5.50 16.17
CA ASP A 50 -16.77 6.36 15.49
C ASP A 50 -17.23 7.49 16.45
N GLU A 51 -16.76 8.71 16.19
CA GLU A 51 -17.05 9.88 17.02
C GLU A 51 -18.54 10.20 17.12
N MET A 52 -19.30 9.92 16.04
CA MET A 52 -20.75 10.16 16.06
C MET A 52 -21.47 9.24 17.06
N SER A 53 -20.89 8.09 17.37
CA SER A 53 -21.43 7.20 18.41
C SER A 53 -21.36 7.81 19.81
N PHE A 54 -20.52 8.82 20.03
CA PHE A 54 -20.35 9.56 21.29
C PHE A 54 -21.15 10.87 21.33
N VAL A 55 -21.89 11.21 20.27
CA VAL A 55 -22.80 12.37 20.25
C VAL A 55 -24.17 11.93 20.78
N ASN A 56 -24.68 12.58 21.81
CA ASN A 56 -26.03 12.34 22.30
C ASN A 56 -27.07 12.89 21.29
N GLU A 57 -27.79 12.02 20.61
CA GLU A 57 -28.77 12.37 19.56
C GLU A 57 -29.83 13.39 20.02
N LYS A 58 -30.13 13.52 21.33
CA LYS A 58 -31.17 14.41 21.86
C LYS A 58 -30.66 15.76 22.30
N THR A 59 -29.44 15.82 22.85
CA THR A 59 -28.87 17.07 23.38
C THR A 59 -27.82 17.67 22.44
N GLY A 60 -27.24 16.88 21.52
CA GLY A 60 -26.10 17.25 20.70
C GLY A 60 -24.78 17.35 21.49
N GLU A 61 -24.77 16.89 22.76
CA GLU A 61 -23.57 16.91 23.59
C GLU A 61 -22.66 15.72 23.24
N PHE A 62 -21.37 15.99 23.15
CA PHE A 62 -20.34 14.97 22.92
C PHE A 62 -19.89 14.38 24.26
N ASP A 63 -19.73 13.06 24.34
CA ASP A 63 -19.18 12.35 25.49
C ASP A 63 -17.66 12.27 25.41
N ASP A 64 -16.98 13.34 25.81
CA ASP A 64 -15.51 13.44 25.77
C ASP A 64 -14.83 12.31 26.56
N GLU A 65 -15.36 11.98 27.77
CA GLU A 65 -14.74 10.96 28.63
C GLU A 65 -14.87 9.55 28.03
N GLY A 66 -16.03 9.24 27.47
CA GLY A 66 -16.27 7.96 26.77
C GLY A 66 -15.41 7.82 25.52
N PHE A 67 -15.33 8.85 24.71
CA PHE A 67 -14.48 8.87 23.52
C PHE A 67 -13.00 8.74 23.86
N ASP A 68 -12.48 9.57 24.78
CA ASP A 68 -11.07 9.54 25.19
C ASP A 68 -10.63 8.16 25.71
N ALA A 69 -11.50 7.44 26.40
CA ALA A 69 -11.21 6.09 26.88
C ALA A 69 -11.00 5.10 25.72
N VAL A 70 -11.92 5.09 24.72
CA VAL A 70 -11.86 4.20 23.57
C VAL A 70 -10.72 4.60 22.63
N TYR A 71 -10.57 5.89 22.37
CA TYR A 71 -9.47 6.43 21.54
C TYR A 71 -8.09 6.11 22.12
N THR A 72 -7.94 6.21 23.45
CA THR A 72 -6.67 5.86 24.10
C THR A 72 -6.35 4.39 23.94
N ALA A 73 -7.35 3.50 24.11
CA ALA A 73 -7.15 2.06 23.92
C ALA A 73 -6.76 1.73 22.47
N TRP A 74 -7.46 2.30 21.48
CA TRP A 74 -7.13 2.15 20.07
C TRP A 74 -5.70 2.65 19.76
N ARG A 75 -5.32 3.82 20.30
CA ARG A 75 -3.98 4.40 20.09
C ARG A 75 -2.87 3.57 20.74
N GLU A 76 -3.12 2.94 21.89
CA GLU A 76 -2.16 2.03 22.52
C GLU A 76 -1.99 0.75 21.72
N ASP A 77 -3.07 0.19 21.17
CA ASP A 77 -3.03 -0.98 20.29
C ASP A 77 -2.22 -0.70 19.04
N ARG A 78 -2.52 0.41 18.35
CA ARG A 78 -1.74 0.90 17.20
C ARG A 78 -0.27 1.10 17.52
N LYS A 79 0.05 1.69 18.68
CA LYS A 79 1.42 1.90 19.11
C LYS A 79 2.17 0.58 19.26
N ASN A 80 1.56 -0.43 19.87
CA ASN A 80 2.17 -1.74 20.06
C ASN A 80 2.50 -2.42 18.72
N GLN A 81 1.66 -2.25 17.71
CA GLN A 81 1.90 -2.77 16.37
C GLN A 81 3.08 -2.06 15.68
N TYR A 82 3.17 -0.73 15.81
CA TYR A 82 4.25 0.05 15.21
C TYR A 82 5.57 -0.01 15.96
N ASP A 83 5.60 -0.57 17.18
CA ASP A 83 6.81 -0.67 18.02
C ASP A 83 7.70 -1.81 17.51
N GLN A 84 8.42 -1.54 16.41
CA GLN A 84 9.37 -2.47 15.81
C GLN A 84 10.77 -2.30 16.43
N PRO A 85 11.63 -3.33 16.35
CA PRO A 85 13.01 -3.23 16.83
C PRO A 85 13.76 -2.05 16.20
N GLU A 86 14.59 -1.36 16.99
CA GLU A 86 15.45 -0.30 16.48
C GLU A 86 16.32 -0.82 15.32
N GLY A 87 16.38 -0.07 14.22
CA GLY A 87 17.14 -0.42 13.03
C GLY A 87 16.47 -1.43 12.11
N TYR A 88 15.19 -1.77 12.33
CA TYR A 88 14.49 -2.71 11.45
C TYR A 88 14.46 -2.28 9.97
N ALA A 89 14.57 -0.98 9.70
CA ALA A 89 14.57 -0.40 8.36
C ALA A 89 15.98 0.00 7.88
N ASP A 90 17.05 -0.36 8.60
CA ASP A 90 18.43 0.01 8.24
C ASP A 90 18.80 -0.49 6.84
N GLY A 91 19.38 0.41 6.04
CA GLY A 91 19.83 0.13 4.67
C GLY A 91 18.74 0.25 3.60
N LEU A 92 17.46 0.33 3.96
CA LEU A 92 16.37 0.47 2.98
C LEU A 92 16.38 1.82 2.27
N ASP A 93 16.86 2.88 2.92
CA ASP A 93 17.02 4.21 2.31
C ASP A 93 17.92 4.17 1.08
N VAL A 94 18.99 3.36 1.10
CA VAL A 94 19.92 3.19 -0.03
C VAL A 94 19.21 2.46 -1.17
N PHE A 95 18.48 1.39 -0.86
CA PHE A 95 17.68 0.68 -1.87
C PHE A 95 16.70 1.63 -2.55
N PHE A 96 15.89 2.36 -1.78
CA PHE A 96 14.86 3.23 -2.33
C PHE A 96 15.44 4.38 -3.15
N ARG A 97 16.51 5.03 -2.69
CA ARG A 97 17.15 6.12 -3.46
C ARG A 97 17.68 5.66 -4.80
N ASN A 98 18.19 4.44 -4.87
CA ASN A 98 18.74 3.89 -6.11
C ASN A 98 17.65 3.32 -7.04
N SER A 99 16.57 2.79 -6.49
CA SER A 99 15.57 2.05 -7.28
C SER A 99 14.39 2.92 -7.74
N ILE A 100 13.98 3.93 -6.99
CA ILE A 100 12.85 4.80 -7.37
C ILE A 100 13.05 5.43 -8.75
N PRO A 101 14.23 6.01 -9.10
CA PRO A 101 14.44 6.57 -10.43
C PRO A 101 14.26 5.52 -11.55
N GLU A 102 14.74 4.30 -11.35
CA GLU A 102 14.60 3.20 -12.32
C GLU A 102 13.14 2.72 -12.43
N PHE A 103 12.42 2.65 -11.32
CA PHE A 103 11.01 2.24 -11.34
C PHE A 103 10.09 3.29 -11.96
N LEU A 104 10.44 4.57 -11.85
CA LEU A 104 9.70 5.67 -12.49
C LEU A 104 10.17 5.97 -13.90
N ALA A 105 11.32 5.42 -14.33
CA ALA A 105 11.82 5.62 -15.69
C ALA A 105 10.80 5.10 -16.72
N GLY A 106 10.48 5.91 -17.73
CA GLY A 106 9.48 5.60 -18.76
C GLY A 106 9.59 6.54 -19.95
N ASP A 107 8.52 6.61 -20.75
CA ASP A 107 8.47 7.54 -21.86
C ASP A 107 8.43 8.99 -21.34
N PRO A 108 9.30 9.86 -21.86
CA PRO A 108 9.39 11.25 -21.40
C PRO A 108 8.05 11.97 -21.53
N GLY A 109 7.62 12.60 -20.43
CA GLY A 109 6.39 13.40 -20.39
C GLY A 109 5.12 12.62 -20.11
N GLU A 110 5.19 11.31 -19.88
CA GLU A 110 4.08 10.51 -19.36
C GLU A 110 4.06 10.52 -17.84
N ASN A 111 2.89 10.31 -17.26
CA ASN A 111 2.74 10.12 -15.82
C ASN A 111 3.33 8.77 -15.43
N ALA A 112 3.93 8.72 -14.24
CA ALA A 112 4.44 7.50 -13.68
C ALA A 112 4.11 7.42 -12.19
N VAL A 113 3.79 6.23 -11.70
CA VAL A 113 3.64 5.97 -10.26
C VAL A 113 4.10 4.56 -9.96
N CYS A 114 4.76 4.38 -8.82
CA CYS A 114 5.12 3.08 -8.28
C CYS A 114 4.97 3.06 -6.76
N SER A 115 4.94 1.85 -6.19
CA SER A 115 5.04 1.64 -4.76
C SER A 115 6.38 0.98 -4.42
N PRO A 116 7.40 1.77 -4.01
CA PRO A 116 8.73 1.23 -3.74
C PRO A 116 8.73 0.23 -2.58
N LEU A 117 7.94 0.49 -1.53
CA LEU A 117 7.85 -0.41 -0.38
C LEU A 117 7.24 -1.77 -0.77
N ASN A 118 6.21 -1.76 -1.62
CA ASN A 118 5.62 -2.99 -2.13
C ASN A 118 6.58 -3.77 -3.01
N LEU A 119 7.36 -3.07 -3.85
CA LEU A 119 8.41 -3.69 -4.67
C LEU A 119 9.53 -4.30 -3.82
N TYR A 120 9.91 -3.65 -2.70
CA TYR A 120 10.80 -4.26 -1.73
C TYR A 120 10.24 -5.60 -1.22
N MET A 121 8.96 -5.66 -0.84
CA MET A 121 8.32 -6.88 -0.37
C MET A 121 8.27 -7.98 -1.46
N ALA A 122 7.96 -7.60 -2.70
CA ALA A 122 7.96 -8.53 -3.84
C ALA A 122 9.36 -9.09 -4.13
N LEU A 123 10.40 -8.27 -4.05
CA LEU A 123 11.79 -8.70 -4.22
C LEU A 123 12.26 -9.58 -3.06
N ALA A 124 11.86 -9.27 -1.83
CA ALA A 124 12.15 -10.12 -0.68
C ALA A 124 11.49 -11.51 -0.84
N LEU A 125 10.28 -11.56 -1.37
CA LEU A 125 9.60 -12.81 -1.72
C LEU A 125 10.33 -13.56 -2.86
N LEU A 126 10.82 -12.85 -3.87
CA LEU A 126 11.64 -13.43 -4.95
C LEU A 126 12.93 -14.07 -4.39
N ALA A 127 13.61 -13.39 -3.45
CA ALA A 127 14.79 -13.95 -2.79
C ALA A 127 14.48 -15.25 -2.03
N GLU A 128 13.28 -15.35 -1.45
CA GLU A 128 12.88 -16.56 -0.71
C GLU A 128 12.72 -17.77 -1.63
N VAL A 129 12.14 -17.60 -2.81
CA VAL A 129 11.88 -18.71 -3.75
C VAL A 129 13.08 -19.04 -4.66
N THR A 130 14.11 -18.19 -4.66
CA THR A 130 15.33 -18.38 -5.47
C THR A 130 16.49 -18.99 -4.67
N GLY A 131 17.61 -19.31 -5.34
CA GLY A 131 18.85 -19.85 -4.76
C GLY A 131 20.10 -19.32 -5.46
N GLY A 132 21.25 -19.77 -5.00
CA GLY A 132 22.54 -19.50 -5.63
C GLY A 132 22.81 -18.03 -5.93
N GLU A 133 23.30 -17.78 -7.15
CA GLU A 133 23.63 -16.43 -7.63
C GLU A 133 22.36 -15.58 -7.87
N THR A 134 21.27 -16.20 -8.31
CA THR A 134 19.99 -15.50 -8.51
C THR A 134 19.51 -14.85 -7.20
N ARG A 135 19.53 -15.60 -6.09
CA ARG A 135 19.23 -15.03 -4.76
C ARG A 135 20.22 -13.97 -4.37
N GLN A 136 21.52 -14.18 -4.63
CA GLN A 136 22.55 -13.25 -4.20
C GLN A 136 22.38 -11.87 -4.85
N GLN A 137 22.01 -11.82 -6.14
CA GLN A 137 21.71 -10.54 -6.81
C GLN A 137 20.57 -9.78 -6.14
N VAL A 138 19.53 -10.49 -5.67
CA VAL A 138 18.42 -9.84 -4.94
C VAL A 138 18.89 -9.36 -3.56
N LEU A 139 19.65 -10.20 -2.81
CA LEU A 139 20.19 -9.82 -1.50
C LEU A 139 21.12 -8.60 -1.61
N ASP A 140 21.96 -8.54 -2.64
CA ASP A 140 22.87 -7.42 -2.88
C ASP A 140 22.10 -6.13 -3.17
N LEU A 141 21.03 -6.19 -4.00
CA LEU A 141 20.18 -5.05 -4.29
C LEU A 141 19.44 -4.54 -3.03
N LEU A 142 18.93 -5.46 -2.20
CA LEU A 142 18.21 -5.13 -0.97
C LEU A 142 19.15 -4.84 0.21
N HIS A 143 20.46 -4.87 0.01
CA HIS A 143 21.49 -4.70 1.05
C HIS A 143 21.34 -5.65 2.23
N ALA A 144 20.79 -6.84 2.02
CA ALA A 144 20.56 -7.84 3.03
C ALA A 144 21.78 -8.77 3.19
N ALA A 145 22.19 -9.05 4.43
CA ALA A 145 23.34 -9.89 4.70
C ALA A 145 23.15 -11.35 4.28
N ASP A 146 21.96 -11.86 4.46
CA ASP A 146 21.52 -13.21 4.09
C ASP A 146 19.99 -13.30 4.07
N ILE A 147 19.46 -14.44 3.62
CA ILE A 147 18.00 -14.65 3.52
C ILE A 147 17.30 -14.61 4.89
N THR A 148 17.98 -14.97 5.98
CA THR A 148 17.39 -14.95 7.32
C THR A 148 17.23 -13.50 7.81
N ALA A 149 18.23 -12.67 7.58
CA ALA A 149 18.18 -11.25 7.88
C ALA A 149 17.09 -10.56 7.05
N LEU A 150 17.01 -10.85 5.73
CA LEU A 150 15.99 -10.32 4.85
C LEU A 150 14.58 -10.71 5.29
N ARG A 151 14.36 -11.99 5.60
CA ARG A 151 13.08 -12.51 6.09
C ARG A 151 12.63 -11.79 7.36
N THR A 152 13.53 -11.60 8.31
CA THR A 152 13.26 -10.88 9.55
C THR A 152 12.91 -9.43 9.29
N GLN A 153 13.67 -8.75 8.43
CA GLN A 153 13.43 -7.35 8.06
C GLN A 153 12.08 -7.20 7.33
N ALA A 154 11.78 -8.06 6.35
CA ALA A 154 10.52 -8.02 5.61
C ALA A 154 9.31 -8.20 6.52
N GLY A 155 9.37 -9.12 7.49
CA GLY A 155 8.33 -9.30 8.49
C GLY A 155 8.13 -8.04 9.36
N HIS A 156 9.21 -7.39 9.80
CA HIS A 156 9.12 -6.14 10.54
C HIS A 156 8.57 -4.98 9.69
N VAL A 157 9.01 -4.87 8.45
CA VAL A 157 8.51 -3.87 7.50
C VAL A 157 7.02 -4.06 7.28
N TRP A 158 6.57 -5.28 7.04
CA TRP A 158 5.15 -5.56 6.84
C TRP A 158 4.33 -5.19 8.09
N ASN A 159 4.74 -5.65 9.27
CA ASN A 159 4.05 -5.37 10.54
C ASN A 159 4.00 -3.87 10.86
N ALA A 160 5.08 -3.13 10.59
CA ALA A 160 5.14 -1.68 10.82
C ALA A 160 4.13 -0.89 9.96
N HIS A 161 3.77 -1.41 8.79
CA HIS A 161 2.99 -0.67 7.80
C HIS A 161 1.57 -1.19 7.62
N TYR A 162 1.28 -2.44 8.00
CA TYR A 162 -0.09 -2.96 7.91
C TYR A 162 -1.06 -2.14 8.75
N CYS A 163 -2.14 -1.72 8.13
CA CYS A 163 -3.21 -0.97 8.79
C CYS A 163 -4.56 -1.29 8.14
N ALA A 164 -5.56 -1.60 8.96
CA ALA A 164 -6.93 -1.84 8.54
C ALA A 164 -7.89 -1.46 9.69
N ASP A 165 -7.92 -0.17 10.08
CA ASP A 165 -8.62 0.28 11.28
C ASP A 165 -9.83 1.19 10.99
N SER A 166 -10.33 1.20 9.78
CA SER A 166 -11.41 2.05 9.27
C SER A 166 -11.08 3.54 9.07
N ALA A 167 -10.12 4.12 9.81
CA ALA A 167 -9.65 5.49 9.59
C ALA A 167 -8.60 5.55 8.48
N SER A 168 -7.71 4.56 8.45
CA SER A 168 -6.70 4.39 7.42
C SER A 168 -6.58 2.93 6.99
N THR A 169 -6.07 2.72 5.78
CA THR A 169 -5.79 1.39 5.25
C THR A 169 -4.43 1.39 4.60
N CYS A 170 -3.59 0.44 4.98
CA CYS A 170 -2.34 0.12 4.29
C CYS A 170 -2.18 -1.39 4.29
N THR A 171 -2.45 -2.02 3.16
CA THR A 171 -2.31 -3.47 2.99
C THR A 171 -1.26 -3.75 1.94
N LEU A 172 -0.14 -4.34 2.36
CA LEU A 172 0.92 -4.84 1.49
C LEU A 172 0.62 -6.31 1.21
N ALA A 173 0.00 -6.62 0.08
CA ALA A 173 -0.41 -7.97 -0.25
C ALA A 173 0.53 -8.59 -1.29
N ASN A 174 0.94 -9.82 -1.03
CA ASN A 174 1.84 -10.59 -1.87
C ASN A 174 1.26 -11.96 -2.17
N SER A 175 1.52 -12.50 -3.36
CA SER A 175 1.14 -13.86 -3.71
C SER A 175 2.12 -14.53 -4.66
N VAL A 176 2.17 -15.85 -4.54
CA VAL A 176 2.96 -16.75 -5.40
C VAL A 176 2.00 -17.66 -6.14
N TRP A 177 2.13 -17.68 -7.46
CA TRP A 177 1.30 -18.51 -8.37
C TRP A 177 2.20 -19.54 -9.03
N MET A 178 1.88 -20.81 -8.83
CA MET A 178 2.69 -21.95 -9.25
C MET A 178 1.92 -22.81 -10.24
N ASP A 179 2.58 -23.23 -11.33
CA ASP A 179 1.99 -24.20 -12.23
C ASP A 179 1.75 -25.54 -11.52
N SER A 180 0.73 -26.27 -11.97
CA SER A 180 0.33 -27.57 -11.43
C SER A 180 1.41 -28.65 -11.50
N ALA A 181 2.38 -28.52 -12.41
CA ALA A 181 3.53 -29.43 -12.56
C ALA A 181 4.64 -29.16 -11.54
N LEU A 182 4.64 -27.98 -10.87
CA LEU A 182 5.67 -27.66 -9.88
C LEU A 182 5.51 -28.47 -8.60
N ASN A 183 6.64 -28.94 -8.09
CA ASN A 183 6.75 -29.50 -6.75
C ASN A 183 7.44 -28.49 -5.84
N TYR A 184 6.91 -28.28 -4.66
CA TYR A 184 7.45 -27.37 -3.65
C TYR A 184 7.69 -28.11 -2.32
N ASP A 185 8.58 -27.56 -1.49
CA ASP A 185 8.71 -27.99 -0.11
C ASP A 185 7.62 -27.32 0.72
N GLY A 186 6.86 -28.11 1.51
CA GLY A 186 5.77 -27.57 2.33
C GLY A 186 6.20 -26.51 3.34
N SER A 187 7.46 -26.52 3.79
CA SER A 187 8.02 -25.50 4.67
C SER A 187 8.12 -24.11 4.01
N VAL A 188 8.12 -24.07 2.68
CA VAL A 188 8.08 -22.80 1.93
C VAL A 188 6.77 -22.08 2.17
N LEU A 189 5.65 -22.79 2.12
CA LEU A 189 4.33 -22.19 2.32
C LEU A 189 4.21 -21.54 3.69
N GLU A 190 4.72 -22.22 4.75
CA GLU A 190 4.77 -21.63 6.10
C GLU A 190 5.64 -20.35 6.12
N THR A 191 6.80 -20.36 5.45
CA THR A 191 7.65 -19.19 5.38
C THR A 191 6.98 -18.03 4.63
N LEU A 192 6.26 -18.33 3.53
CA LEU A 192 5.57 -17.31 2.74
C LEU A 192 4.46 -16.63 3.57
N THR A 193 3.68 -17.39 4.32
CA THR A 193 2.61 -16.84 5.18
C THR A 193 3.15 -16.12 6.40
N ASP A 194 4.09 -16.72 7.13
CA ASP A 194 4.50 -16.24 8.45
C ASP A 194 5.45 -15.06 8.39
N SER A 195 6.24 -14.95 7.31
CA SER A 195 7.30 -13.93 7.21
C SER A 195 7.00 -12.84 6.17
N TYR A 196 6.24 -13.18 5.13
CA TYR A 196 5.96 -12.26 4.02
C TYR A 196 4.47 -11.94 3.88
N TYR A 197 3.61 -12.54 4.71
CA TYR A 197 2.16 -12.41 4.62
C TYR A 197 1.65 -12.65 3.19
N ALA A 198 2.21 -13.66 2.53
CA ALA A 198 1.92 -13.96 1.14
C ALA A 198 0.96 -15.14 1.00
N SER A 199 0.01 -15.03 0.06
CA SER A 199 -0.82 -16.14 -0.37
C SER A 199 -0.08 -17.02 -1.38
N ALA A 200 -0.38 -18.31 -1.44
CA ALA A 200 0.15 -19.21 -2.45
C ALA A 200 -0.97 -19.95 -3.18
N PHE A 201 -0.84 -20.00 -4.50
CA PHE A 201 -1.80 -20.64 -5.41
C PHE A 201 -1.08 -21.66 -6.28
N GLN A 202 -1.80 -22.70 -6.70
CA GLN A 202 -1.31 -23.67 -7.66
C GLN A 202 -2.43 -24.10 -8.62
N GLY A 203 -2.13 -24.11 -9.91
CA GLY A 203 -3.08 -24.49 -10.95
C GLY A 203 -2.45 -24.55 -12.33
N ASP A 204 -3.26 -24.69 -13.37
CA ASP A 204 -2.86 -24.61 -14.77
C ASP A 204 -2.74 -23.13 -15.14
N LEU A 205 -1.54 -22.54 -14.95
CA LEU A 205 -1.31 -21.12 -15.17
C LEU A 205 -1.57 -20.76 -16.65
N GLY A 206 -2.20 -19.59 -16.88
CA GLY A 206 -2.67 -19.18 -18.21
C GLY A 206 -3.98 -19.82 -18.64
N SER A 207 -4.62 -20.66 -17.78
CA SER A 207 -6.01 -21.04 -17.98
C SER A 207 -6.95 -19.89 -17.61
N PRO A 208 -8.13 -19.79 -18.23
CA PRO A 208 -9.12 -18.76 -17.86
C PRO A 208 -9.52 -18.80 -16.37
N GLU A 209 -9.49 -19.99 -15.76
CA GLU A 209 -9.83 -20.18 -14.34
C GLU A 209 -8.77 -19.58 -13.41
N MET A 210 -7.48 -19.73 -13.73
CA MET A 210 -6.38 -19.17 -12.95
C MET A 210 -6.21 -17.66 -13.19
N ASP A 211 -6.45 -17.19 -14.42
CA ASP A 211 -6.51 -15.76 -14.72
C ASP A 211 -7.62 -15.08 -13.92
N ALA A 212 -8.82 -15.68 -13.87
CA ALA A 212 -9.93 -15.16 -13.08
C ALA A 212 -9.60 -15.14 -11.58
N ALA A 213 -8.93 -16.16 -11.06
CA ALA A 213 -8.50 -16.21 -9.66
C ALA A 213 -7.46 -15.13 -9.34
N LEU A 214 -6.51 -14.86 -10.23
CA LEU A 214 -5.54 -13.77 -10.07
C LEU A 214 -6.22 -12.40 -10.09
N GLN A 215 -7.14 -12.19 -11.04
CA GLN A 215 -7.90 -10.95 -11.16
C GLN A 215 -8.77 -10.70 -9.91
N GLU A 216 -9.44 -11.73 -9.39
CA GLU A 216 -10.23 -11.67 -8.17
C GLU A 216 -9.33 -11.33 -6.96
N TRP A 217 -8.19 -12.02 -6.81
CA TRP A 217 -7.25 -11.75 -5.73
C TRP A 217 -6.72 -10.30 -5.78
N LEU A 218 -6.29 -9.83 -6.96
CA LEU A 218 -5.83 -8.45 -7.15
C LEU A 218 -6.93 -7.43 -6.80
N ASN A 219 -8.15 -7.68 -7.25
CA ASN A 219 -9.30 -6.80 -6.98
C ASN A 219 -9.59 -6.70 -5.48
N ASP A 220 -9.60 -7.83 -4.79
CA ASP A 220 -9.85 -7.89 -3.35
C ASP A 220 -8.75 -7.17 -2.56
N GLN A 221 -7.49 -7.42 -2.92
CA GLN A 221 -6.34 -6.81 -2.22
C GLN A 221 -6.16 -5.32 -2.51
N THR A 222 -6.79 -4.77 -3.53
CA THR A 222 -6.76 -3.34 -3.87
C THR A 222 -8.06 -2.61 -3.53
N GLY A 223 -9.03 -3.28 -2.89
CA GLY A 223 -10.32 -2.68 -2.58
C GLY A 223 -11.08 -2.20 -3.82
N GLY A 224 -10.87 -2.85 -4.98
CA GLY A 224 -11.51 -2.51 -6.25
C GLY A 224 -10.90 -1.31 -7.00
N LEU A 225 -9.82 -0.71 -6.49
CA LEU A 225 -9.25 0.50 -7.10
C LEU A 225 -8.65 0.30 -8.49
N LEU A 226 -8.26 -0.92 -8.82
CA LEU A 226 -7.61 -1.27 -10.09
C LEU A 226 -8.51 -2.14 -10.98
N GLU A 227 -9.84 -2.14 -10.78
CA GLU A 227 -10.78 -3.01 -11.50
C GLU A 227 -10.60 -2.95 -13.03
N ASP A 228 -10.44 -1.76 -13.60
CA ASP A 228 -10.27 -1.59 -15.06
C ASP A 228 -8.93 -2.15 -15.58
N GLN A 229 -7.85 -2.03 -14.80
CA GLN A 229 -6.52 -2.51 -15.15
C GLN A 229 -6.43 -4.03 -15.00
N ILE A 230 -7.01 -4.56 -13.94
CA ILE A 230 -6.97 -5.98 -13.58
C ILE A 230 -7.64 -6.85 -14.65
N GLN A 231 -8.69 -6.38 -15.34
CA GLN A 231 -9.38 -7.13 -16.39
C GLN A 231 -8.48 -7.57 -17.54
N ASN A 232 -7.35 -6.90 -17.73
CA ASN A 232 -6.38 -7.21 -18.79
C ASN A 232 -5.18 -8.03 -18.30
N VAL A 233 -5.12 -8.37 -17.01
CA VAL A 233 -4.05 -9.19 -16.43
C VAL A 233 -4.30 -10.66 -16.79
N HIS A 234 -3.37 -11.24 -17.54
CA HIS A 234 -3.39 -12.63 -17.94
C HIS A 234 -2.01 -13.23 -17.82
N MET A 235 -1.91 -14.46 -17.35
CA MET A 235 -0.68 -15.22 -17.33
C MET A 235 -0.46 -15.90 -18.68
N ASP A 236 0.80 -15.89 -19.18
CA ASP A 236 1.14 -16.67 -20.36
C ASP A 236 0.96 -18.17 -20.07
N PRO A 237 0.38 -18.99 -20.96
CA PRO A 237 0.28 -20.44 -20.78
C PRO A 237 1.62 -21.17 -20.60
N ALA A 238 2.74 -20.54 -20.90
CA ALA A 238 4.08 -21.05 -20.61
C ALA A 238 4.62 -20.61 -19.25
N THR A 239 3.86 -19.80 -18.48
CA THR A 239 4.27 -19.36 -17.15
C THR A 239 4.32 -20.55 -16.19
N VAL A 240 5.45 -20.71 -15.53
CA VAL A 240 5.68 -21.77 -14.54
C VAL A 240 5.54 -21.23 -13.13
N LEU A 241 5.96 -19.97 -12.92
CA LEU A 241 5.90 -19.23 -11.68
C LEU A 241 5.58 -17.77 -11.96
N ALA A 242 4.63 -17.21 -11.21
CA ALA A 242 4.38 -15.79 -11.18
C ALA A 242 4.34 -15.26 -9.75
N LEU A 243 4.79 -14.02 -9.55
CA LEU A 243 4.67 -13.28 -8.30
C LEU A 243 3.74 -12.10 -8.55
N ALA A 244 2.72 -11.94 -7.73
CA ALA A 244 1.87 -10.77 -7.75
C ALA A 244 1.97 -10.03 -6.42
N SER A 245 2.12 -8.72 -6.51
CA SER A 245 2.27 -7.85 -5.36
C SER A 245 1.46 -6.58 -5.58
N THR A 246 0.75 -6.15 -4.55
CA THR A 246 -0.07 -4.94 -4.62
C THR A 246 -0.09 -4.22 -3.28
N ILE A 247 -0.39 -2.93 -3.32
CA ILE A 247 -0.62 -2.11 -2.14
C ILE A 247 -1.97 -1.42 -2.25
N TYR A 248 -2.75 -1.53 -1.20
CA TYR A 248 -3.93 -0.70 -1.00
C TYR A 248 -3.64 0.30 0.11
N TYR A 249 -3.68 1.59 -0.21
CA TYR A 249 -3.42 2.66 0.74
C TYR A 249 -4.53 3.71 0.67
N ARG A 250 -5.02 4.09 1.86
CA ARG A 250 -5.99 5.15 2.04
C ARG A 250 -5.75 5.85 3.37
N ALA A 251 -5.60 7.16 3.35
CA ALA A 251 -5.48 7.98 4.54
C ALA A 251 -6.01 9.39 4.28
N LYS A 252 -6.57 10.02 5.30
CA LYS A 252 -7.06 11.39 5.25
C LYS A 252 -5.94 12.39 5.47
N TRP A 253 -6.12 13.59 4.93
CA TRP A 253 -5.27 14.71 5.31
C TRP A 253 -5.43 15.05 6.78
N THR A 254 -4.32 15.31 7.49
CA THR A 254 -4.38 15.87 8.86
C THR A 254 -5.12 17.20 8.90
N ASN A 255 -5.10 17.94 7.79
CA ASN A 255 -5.89 19.14 7.58
C ASN A 255 -6.50 19.04 6.19
N GLU A 256 -7.79 18.71 6.15
CA GLU A 256 -8.55 18.59 4.91
C GLU A 256 -8.62 19.91 4.13
N PHE A 257 -8.71 19.81 2.82
CA PHE A 257 -8.97 20.98 1.99
C PHE A 257 -10.46 21.31 1.99
N GLY A 258 -10.79 22.60 2.05
CA GLY A 258 -12.18 23.02 1.96
C GLY A 258 -12.63 23.09 0.51
N GLU A 259 -13.67 22.36 0.11
CA GLU A 259 -14.24 22.40 -1.25
C GLU A 259 -14.55 23.83 -1.73
N GLY A 260 -14.98 24.70 -0.81
CA GLY A 260 -15.31 26.12 -1.12
C GLY A 260 -14.08 26.97 -1.47
N ALA A 261 -12.87 26.47 -1.29
CA ALA A 261 -11.62 27.14 -1.65
C ALA A 261 -11.06 26.67 -3.01
N ASN A 262 -11.71 25.71 -3.66
CA ASN A 262 -11.27 25.20 -4.96
C ASN A 262 -11.36 26.27 -6.05
N THR A 263 -10.40 26.24 -6.97
CA THR A 263 -10.32 27.09 -8.15
C THR A 263 -10.11 26.25 -9.41
N GLU A 264 -10.56 26.77 -10.56
CA GLU A 264 -10.24 26.20 -11.87
C GLU A 264 -9.08 26.99 -12.45
N GLU A 265 -7.93 26.34 -12.64
CA GLU A 265 -6.71 26.97 -13.14
C GLU A 265 -6.03 26.13 -14.22
N LEU A 266 -5.06 26.71 -14.93
CA LEU A 266 -4.31 26.00 -15.97
C LEU A 266 -3.17 25.21 -15.34
N PHE A 267 -3.05 23.94 -15.75
CA PHE A 267 -1.86 23.13 -15.56
C PHE A 267 -1.08 23.07 -16.88
N HIS A 268 0.18 23.44 -16.83
CA HIS A 268 1.07 23.48 -17.99
C HIS A 268 1.78 22.12 -18.16
N GLY A 269 1.03 21.13 -18.64
CA GLY A 269 1.53 19.77 -18.80
C GLY A 269 2.41 19.58 -20.05
N THR A 270 3.11 18.46 -20.10
CA THR A 270 4.00 18.11 -21.22
C THR A 270 3.27 17.92 -22.56
N ALA A 271 2.03 17.43 -22.53
CA ALA A 271 1.19 17.30 -23.73
C ALA A 271 0.41 18.59 -24.07
N GLY A 272 0.51 19.63 -23.24
CA GLY A 272 -0.16 20.93 -23.39
C GLY A 272 -0.94 21.35 -22.17
N ASP A 273 -1.44 22.57 -22.21
CA ASP A 273 -2.20 23.17 -21.10
C ASP A 273 -3.57 22.48 -20.96
N VAL A 274 -3.95 22.22 -19.70
CA VAL A 274 -5.28 21.69 -19.34
C VAL A 274 -5.84 22.48 -18.17
N THR A 275 -7.15 22.73 -18.18
CA THR A 275 -7.85 23.31 -17.02
C THR A 275 -8.11 22.20 -16.01
N ALA A 276 -7.71 22.42 -14.75
CA ALA A 276 -7.87 21.46 -13.67
C ALA A 276 -8.42 22.13 -12.40
N THR A 277 -9.07 21.35 -11.56
CA THR A 277 -9.53 21.80 -10.25
C THR A 277 -8.36 21.77 -9.26
N TYR A 278 -8.06 22.93 -8.69
CA TYR A 278 -7.05 23.11 -7.67
C TYR A 278 -7.65 23.20 -6.28
N MET A 279 -7.12 22.43 -5.36
CA MET A 279 -7.39 22.51 -3.93
C MET A 279 -6.46 23.55 -3.32
N ASN A 280 -7.00 24.50 -2.56
CA ASN A 280 -6.23 25.60 -1.99
C ASN A 280 -6.26 25.55 -0.46
N THR A 281 -5.10 25.76 0.16
CA THR A 281 -4.98 25.90 1.62
C THR A 281 -3.77 26.75 1.99
N THR A 282 -3.74 27.21 3.25
CA THR A 282 -2.57 27.91 3.78
C THR A 282 -1.95 27.11 4.92
N LEU A 283 -0.73 26.68 4.73
CA LEU A 283 0.08 26.03 5.76
C LEU A 283 0.67 27.10 6.67
N GLY A 284 0.10 27.28 7.86
CA GLY A 284 0.45 28.39 8.75
C GLY A 284 1.86 28.32 9.33
N TYR A 285 2.42 27.10 9.45
CA TYR A 285 3.76 26.78 9.95
C TYR A 285 4.33 25.59 9.17
N GLY A 286 4.31 25.68 7.84
CA GLY A 286 4.85 24.63 6.99
C GLY A 286 6.37 24.78 6.82
N PRO A 287 7.17 23.73 7.03
CA PRO A 287 8.54 23.75 6.55
C PRO A 287 8.51 23.74 5.01
N TYR A 288 9.15 24.76 4.42
CA TYR A 288 9.53 24.77 3.03
C TYR A 288 10.97 24.29 2.92
N TYR A 289 11.22 23.38 2.01
CA TYR A 289 12.53 22.82 1.71
C TYR A 289 12.94 23.21 0.30
N TRP A 290 14.23 23.25 0.02
CA TRP A 290 14.74 23.49 -1.32
C TRP A 290 16.04 22.72 -1.60
N GLY A 291 16.26 22.40 -2.87
CA GLY A 291 17.52 21.91 -3.42
C GLY A 291 18.17 22.97 -4.30
N GLU A 292 19.07 22.54 -5.18
CA GLU A 292 19.67 23.39 -6.21
C GLU A 292 18.71 23.59 -7.40
N ASP A 293 17.74 22.70 -7.56
CA ASP A 293 16.90 22.49 -8.73
C ASP A 293 15.41 22.32 -8.42
N PHE A 294 15.01 22.39 -7.13
CA PHE A 294 13.59 22.23 -6.72
C PHE A 294 13.25 22.96 -5.43
N GLY A 295 11.94 23.22 -5.27
CA GLY A 295 11.31 23.48 -3.99
C GLY A 295 10.39 22.33 -3.55
N ALA A 296 10.21 22.15 -2.24
CA ALA A 296 9.34 21.10 -1.71
C ALA A 296 8.59 21.50 -0.45
N VAL A 297 7.38 20.95 -0.31
CA VAL A 297 6.56 21.02 0.90
C VAL A 297 6.00 19.63 1.22
N SER A 298 5.56 19.41 2.45
CA SER A 298 4.89 18.15 2.82
C SER A 298 3.55 18.39 3.49
N LEU A 299 2.58 17.54 3.18
CA LEU A 299 1.27 17.46 3.81
C LEU A 299 1.22 16.23 4.72
N GLY A 300 0.75 16.41 5.96
CA GLY A 300 0.55 15.31 6.89
C GLY A 300 -0.73 14.54 6.59
N LEU A 301 -0.70 13.23 6.84
CA LEU A 301 -1.84 12.33 6.83
C LEU A 301 -2.13 11.84 8.25
N GLU A 302 -3.36 11.45 8.54
CA GLU A 302 -3.81 11.11 9.91
C GLU A 302 -3.14 9.87 10.49
N ASP A 303 -2.68 8.95 9.63
CA ASP A 303 -1.91 7.77 10.03
C ASP A 303 -0.44 8.08 10.40
N GLY A 304 -0.03 9.35 10.30
CA GLY A 304 1.33 9.82 10.54
C GLY A 304 2.21 9.82 9.30
N SER A 305 1.70 9.35 8.18
CA SER A 305 2.35 9.44 6.86
C SER A 305 2.41 10.87 6.35
N LYS A 306 3.20 11.11 5.31
CA LYS A 306 3.32 12.42 4.67
C LYS A 306 3.31 12.29 3.16
N MET A 307 2.63 13.20 2.51
CA MET A 307 2.79 13.42 1.07
C MET A 307 3.73 14.59 0.83
N TRP A 308 4.85 14.30 0.22
CA TRP A 308 5.82 15.28 -0.26
C TRP A 308 5.45 15.72 -1.67
N LEU A 309 5.47 17.01 -1.89
CA LEU A 309 5.24 17.66 -3.18
C LEU A 309 6.52 18.37 -3.56
N VAL A 310 7.14 17.98 -4.66
CA VAL A 310 8.42 18.47 -5.14
C VAL A 310 8.20 19.13 -6.50
N LEU A 311 8.38 20.45 -6.52
CA LEU A 311 8.19 21.24 -7.73
C LEU A 311 9.56 21.62 -8.30
N PRO A 312 9.92 21.16 -9.52
CA PRO A 312 11.14 21.57 -10.19
C PRO A 312 11.20 23.09 -10.41
N ASP A 313 12.38 23.67 -10.26
CA ASP A 313 12.64 25.07 -10.61
C ASP A 313 12.53 25.28 -12.13
N GLU A 314 12.40 26.54 -12.57
CA GLU A 314 12.27 26.88 -13.99
C GLU A 314 13.49 26.32 -14.78
N GLY A 315 13.18 25.51 -15.80
CA GLY A 315 14.19 24.91 -16.67
C GLY A 315 14.60 23.49 -16.28
N TYR A 316 14.07 22.95 -15.20
CA TYR A 316 14.22 21.55 -14.80
C TYR A 316 12.92 20.78 -14.99
N SER A 317 13.05 19.47 -15.23
CA SER A 317 11.93 18.53 -15.29
C SER A 317 11.89 17.61 -14.05
N PRO A 318 10.80 16.92 -13.78
CA PRO A 318 10.77 15.88 -12.74
C PRO A 318 11.84 14.80 -12.94
N GLU A 319 12.14 14.43 -14.19
CA GLU A 319 13.17 13.47 -14.54
C GLU A 319 14.58 13.97 -14.16
N ASP A 320 14.86 15.28 -14.33
CA ASP A 320 16.12 15.88 -13.90
C ASP A 320 16.28 15.79 -12.38
N ILE A 321 15.19 16.05 -11.62
CA ILE A 321 15.18 15.95 -10.15
C ILE A 321 15.39 14.51 -9.69
N LEU A 322 14.73 13.53 -10.35
CA LEU A 322 14.99 12.11 -10.07
C LEU A 322 16.43 11.72 -10.39
N GLY A 323 16.95 12.18 -11.52
CA GLY A 323 18.32 11.91 -11.94
C GLY A 323 19.39 12.54 -11.03
N SER A 324 19.13 13.70 -10.44
CA SER A 324 20.03 14.34 -9.45
C SER A 324 20.05 13.59 -8.11
N GLY A 325 18.94 12.95 -7.74
CA GLY A 325 18.75 12.23 -6.48
C GLY A 325 18.59 13.12 -5.25
N HIS A 326 18.78 14.44 -5.37
CA HIS A 326 18.79 15.37 -4.23
C HIS A 326 17.45 15.40 -3.48
N ALA A 327 16.33 15.36 -4.21
CA ALA A 327 15.00 15.32 -3.58
C ALA A 327 14.77 14.04 -2.79
N LEU A 328 15.18 12.89 -3.32
CA LEU A 328 15.05 11.60 -2.62
C LEU A 328 15.99 11.53 -1.42
N GLU A 329 17.19 12.11 -1.50
CA GLU A 329 18.11 12.23 -0.36
C GLU A 329 17.51 13.08 0.76
N LEU A 330 16.86 14.20 0.44
CA LEU A 330 16.15 15.04 1.40
C LEU A 330 14.97 14.28 2.03
N ILE A 331 14.12 13.68 1.21
CA ILE A 331 12.85 13.07 1.64
C ILE A 331 13.08 11.79 2.46
N LEU A 332 13.95 10.91 2.00
CA LEU A 332 14.21 9.60 2.62
C LEU A 332 15.29 9.67 3.72
N GLY A 333 16.01 10.79 3.82
CA GLY A 333 16.93 11.07 4.90
C GLY A 333 16.23 11.64 6.14
N ASN A 334 16.90 12.53 6.85
CA ASN A 334 16.31 13.29 7.95
C ASN A 334 16.02 14.74 7.52
N PRO A 335 14.84 15.03 6.96
CA PRO A 335 14.53 16.36 6.45
C PRO A 335 14.58 17.44 7.52
N TYR A 336 14.36 17.09 8.80
CA TYR A 336 14.42 18.05 9.91
C TYR A 336 15.83 18.52 10.26
N GLU A 337 16.85 17.79 9.82
CA GLU A 337 18.27 18.18 9.98
C GLU A 337 18.82 18.91 8.75
N SER A 338 18.02 19.07 7.70
CA SER A 338 18.44 19.80 6.50
C SER A 338 18.71 21.26 6.81
N GLU A 339 19.85 21.77 6.34
CA GLU A 339 20.15 23.21 6.38
C GLU A 339 19.30 24.00 5.39
N ASN A 340 18.76 23.34 4.37
CA ASN A 340 17.92 23.90 3.32
C ASN A 340 16.44 23.79 3.69
N GLN A 341 16.05 24.35 4.83
CA GLN A 341 14.66 24.43 5.27
C GLN A 341 14.36 25.75 5.95
N LYS A 342 13.12 26.19 5.84
CA LYS A 342 12.62 27.37 6.52
C LYS A 342 11.14 27.24 6.83
N SER A 343 10.73 27.58 8.05
CA SER A 343 9.31 27.69 8.37
C SER A 343 8.73 28.95 7.74
N LEU A 344 7.79 28.79 6.85
CA LEU A 344 7.08 29.86 6.14
C LEU A 344 5.56 29.69 6.29
N ARG A 345 4.83 30.74 6.01
CA ARG A 345 3.43 30.65 5.68
C ARG A 345 3.32 30.32 4.19
N VAL A 346 2.94 29.09 3.87
CA VAL A 346 2.86 28.62 2.49
C VAL A 346 1.40 28.64 2.01
N ASN A 347 1.11 29.43 1.01
CA ASN A 347 -0.14 29.38 0.29
C ASN A 347 -0.02 28.29 -0.78
N LEU A 348 -0.59 27.12 -0.51
CA LEU A 348 -0.49 25.95 -1.37
C LEU A 348 -1.68 25.90 -2.34
N SER A 349 -1.39 25.69 -3.62
CA SER A 349 -2.36 25.38 -4.67
C SER A 349 -1.97 24.04 -5.33
N LEU A 350 -2.76 23.00 -5.07
CA LEU A 350 -2.50 21.61 -5.47
C LEU A 350 -3.60 21.12 -6.40
N PRO A 351 -3.30 20.75 -7.65
CA PRO A 351 -4.32 20.19 -8.54
C PRO A 351 -4.77 18.83 -8.06
N LYS A 352 -6.07 18.53 -8.19
CA LYS A 352 -6.56 17.16 -8.05
C LYS A 352 -5.97 16.31 -9.15
N PHE A 353 -5.53 15.11 -8.81
CA PHE A 353 -5.06 14.15 -9.79
C PHE A 353 -5.45 12.72 -9.44
N ASP A 354 -5.51 11.89 -10.46
CA ASP A 354 -5.71 10.45 -10.39
C ASP A 354 -4.76 9.82 -11.40
N ILE A 355 -3.70 9.20 -10.91
CA ILE A 355 -2.64 8.61 -11.73
C ILE A 355 -2.62 7.13 -11.53
N VAL A 356 -2.70 6.42 -12.63
CA VAL A 356 -2.59 4.97 -12.71
C VAL A 356 -1.39 4.62 -13.57
N ALA A 357 -0.59 3.68 -13.14
CA ALA A 357 0.45 3.05 -13.96
C ALA A 357 0.35 1.53 -13.85
N ASP A 358 0.50 0.88 -14.99
CA ASP A 358 0.69 -0.56 -15.14
C ASP A 358 1.97 -0.76 -15.96
N ARG A 359 3.01 -1.27 -15.32
CA ARG A 359 4.36 -1.27 -15.90
C ARG A 359 5.05 -2.62 -15.73
N LYS A 360 5.77 -3.03 -16.76
CA LYS A 360 6.74 -4.13 -16.67
C LYS A 360 8.08 -3.60 -16.16
N LEU A 361 8.56 -4.18 -15.07
CA LEU A 361 9.78 -3.74 -14.39
C LEU A 361 11.03 -4.55 -14.78
N ASN A 362 10.93 -5.44 -15.76
CA ASN A 362 12.04 -6.32 -16.16
C ASN A 362 13.33 -5.54 -16.47
N ASP A 363 13.23 -4.44 -17.24
CA ASP A 363 14.40 -3.66 -17.64
C ASP A 363 14.97 -2.87 -16.46
N ALA A 364 14.12 -2.29 -15.61
CA ALA A 364 14.52 -1.61 -14.39
C ALA A 364 15.25 -2.56 -13.43
N LEU A 365 14.72 -3.77 -13.21
CA LEU A 365 15.34 -4.77 -12.33
C LEU A 365 16.68 -5.26 -12.90
N LYS A 366 16.79 -5.44 -14.24
CA LYS A 366 18.06 -5.77 -14.89
C LYS A 366 19.08 -4.63 -14.74
N ALA A 367 18.66 -3.39 -14.88
CA ALA A 367 19.52 -2.21 -14.67
C ALA A 367 20.01 -2.14 -13.21
N LEU A 368 19.17 -2.54 -12.26
CA LEU A 368 19.50 -2.64 -10.82
C LEU A 368 20.32 -3.90 -10.45
N GLY A 369 20.64 -4.77 -11.42
CA GLY A 369 21.54 -5.91 -11.24
C GLY A 369 20.86 -7.28 -11.09
N ILE A 370 19.55 -7.37 -11.11
CA ILE A 370 18.82 -8.66 -11.12
C ILE A 370 18.73 -9.13 -12.58
N THR A 371 19.65 -9.97 -13.00
CA THR A 371 19.74 -10.46 -14.38
C THR A 371 19.47 -11.96 -14.50
N ASP A 372 19.98 -12.74 -13.54
CA ASP A 372 19.98 -14.20 -13.63
C ASP A 372 18.59 -14.79 -13.45
N ALA A 373 17.70 -14.13 -12.68
CA ALA A 373 16.32 -14.55 -12.55
C ALA A 373 15.54 -14.60 -13.89
N PHE A 374 15.94 -13.76 -14.86
CA PHE A 374 15.33 -13.66 -16.19
C PHE A 374 16.05 -14.48 -17.27
N ASP A 375 17.16 -15.15 -16.95
CA ASP A 375 17.95 -15.94 -17.89
C ASP A 375 17.66 -17.44 -17.67
N PRO A 376 16.99 -18.12 -18.63
CA PRO A 376 16.70 -19.56 -18.50
C PRO A 376 17.90 -20.45 -18.25
N ALA A 377 19.11 -20.00 -18.65
CA ALA A 377 20.34 -20.78 -18.49
C ALA A 377 21.02 -20.57 -17.13
N LYS A 378 20.56 -19.59 -16.32
CA LYS A 378 21.20 -19.18 -15.07
C LYS A 378 20.26 -19.12 -13.88
N ALA A 379 18.97 -18.96 -14.13
CA ALA A 379 17.98 -18.83 -13.06
C ALA A 379 18.01 -20.04 -12.12
N GLU A 380 18.14 -19.79 -10.83
CA GLU A 380 18.15 -20.79 -9.78
C GLU A 380 16.95 -20.60 -8.86
N PHE A 381 15.92 -21.47 -8.98
CA PHE A 381 14.75 -21.51 -8.10
C PHE A 381 14.86 -22.72 -7.17
N SER A 382 15.34 -22.51 -5.95
CA SER A 382 15.77 -23.61 -5.04
C SER A 382 14.64 -24.23 -4.23
N LEU A 383 13.58 -23.50 -3.96
CA LEU A 383 12.45 -23.96 -3.15
C LEU A 383 11.33 -24.56 -3.99
N ILE A 384 11.37 -24.31 -5.29
CA ILE A 384 10.44 -24.83 -6.28
C ILE A 384 11.23 -25.79 -7.16
N ARG A 385 10.90 -27.08 -7.08
CA ARG A 385 11.58 -28.11 -7.86
C ARG A 385 10.81 -28.39 -9.14
N THR A 386 11.43 -28.16 -10.26
CA THR A 386 10.94 -28.57 -11.58
C THR A 386 11.94 -29.55 -12.22
N GLU A 387 11.46 -30.42 -13.13
CA GLU A 387 12.35 -31.22 -13.99
C GLU A 387 12.90 -30.39 -15.16
N ASP A 388 12.25 -29.25 -15.43
CA ASP A 388 12.60 -28.30 -16.49
C ASP A 388 13.17 -27.01 -15.89
N ASP A 389 13.86 -26.21 -16.72
CA ASP A 389 14.41 -24.91 -16.36
C ASP A 389 13.25 -23.93 -16.01
N CYS A 390 13.34 -23.26 -14.86
CA CYS A 390 12.38 -22.26 -14.39
C CYS A 390 13.05 -20.90 -14.35
N TRP A 391 12.43 -19.89 -14.89
CA TRP A 391 12.90 -18.50 -14.87
C TRP A 391 11.72 -17.54 -14.71
N LEU A 392 12.01 -16.31 -14.34
CA LEU A 392 11.03 -15.24 -14.22
C LEU A 392 10.78 -14.62 -15.59
N ASP A 393 9.56 -14.66 -16.08
CA ASP A 393 9.19 -14.10 -17.38
C ASP A 393 8.98 -12.59 -17.29
N SER A 394 8.13 -12.15 -16.38
CA SER A 394 7.86 -10.73 -16.13
C SER A 394 7.68 -10.42 -14.65
N VAL A 395 7.90 -9.14 -14.33
CA VAL A 395 7.47 -8.51 -13.08
C VAL A 395 6.55 -7.36 -13.47
N ASP A 396 5.28 -7.56 -13.25
CA ASP A 396 4.26 -6.56 -13.55
C ASP A 396 3.92 -5.82 -12.26
N HIS A 397 3.87 -4.49 -12.33
CA HIS A 397 3.57 -3.63 -11.19
C HIS A 397 2.51 -2.60 -11.57
N ALA A 398 1.37 -2.68 -10.90
CA ALA A 398 0.30 -1.71 -11.02
C ALA A 398 0.20 -0.88 -9.74
N ALA A 399 0.07 0.43 -9.91
CA ALA A 399 -0.12 1.36 -8.82
C ALA A 399 -1.10 2.46 -9.24
N ARG A 400 -1.89 2.94 -8.27
CA ARG A 400 -2.78 4.09 -8.45
C ARG A 400 -2.67 5.00 -7.24
N VAL A 401 -2.60 6.31 -7.49
CA VAL A 401 -2.69 7.35 -6.48
C VAL A 401 -3.67 8.40 -6.97
N ALA A 402 -4.75 8.56 -6.23
CA ALA A 402 -5.74 9.61 -6.42
C ALA A 402 -5.80 10.50 -5.18
N ILE A 403 -5.96 11.80 -5.35
CA ILE A 403 -6.11 12.74 -4.25
C ILE A 403 -7.33 13.64 -4.45
N ASP A 404 -7.99 13.94 -3.36
CA ASP A 404 -9.07 14.89 -3.29
C ASP A 404 -8.98 15.74 -2.00
N GLU A 405 -10.03 16.47 -1.65
CA GLU A 405 -10.07 17.35 -0.48
C GLU A 405 -9.94 16.59 0.83
N GLU A 406 -10.34 15.33 0.87
CA GLU A 406 -10.37 14.53 2.09
C GLU A 406 -9.03 13.82 2.35
N GLY A 407 -8.32 13.40 1.28
CA GLY A 407 -7.08 12.64 1.46
C GLY A 407 -6.53 11.99 0.20
N VAL A 408 -5.77 10.94 0.42
CA VAL A 408 -5.27 10.02 -0.59
C VAL A 408 -6.26 8.87 -0.68
N THR A 409 -6.89 8.69 -1.86
CA THR A 409 -7.91 7.66 -2.15
C THR A 409 -9.00 7.62 -1.07
N ALA A 410 -9.77 8.71 -0.93
CA ALA A 410 -10.65 8.97 0.21
C ALA A 410 -12.09 8.47 0.06
N ALA A 411 -12.66 8.04 1.20
CA ALA A 411 -14.09 8.02 1.46
C ALA A 411 -14.34 8.68 2.83
N ALA A 412 -15.35 9.56 2.88
CA ALA A 412 -15.53 10.60 3.87
C ALA A 412 -15.68 10.18 5.34
N TYR A 413 -15.02 10.90 6.23
CA TYR A 413 -15.56 11.38 7.51
C TYR A 413 -14.70 12.51 8.09
N THR A 414 -15.31 13.58 8.63
CA THR A 414 -14.63 14.82 9.04
C THR A 414 -14.46 14.90 10.54
N VAL A 415 -13.25 15.24 11.02
CA VAL A 415 -13.01 15.67 12.42
C VAL A 415 -12.09 16.88 12.44
N MET A 416 -12.55 17.96 13.07
CA MET A 416 -11.75 19.16 13.32
C MET A 416 -11.11 19.10 14.70
N LEU A 417 -9.80 18.99 14.80
CA LEU A 417 -9.03 19.26 16.00
C LEU A 417 -8.28 20.58 15.88
N THR A 418 -8.65 21.55 16.71
CA THR A 418 -8.03 22.87 16.74
C THR A 418 -6.90 22.87 17.75
N CYS A 419 -5.64 23.00 17.33
CA CYS A 419 -4.48 23.16 18.20
C CYS A 419 -4.07 24.63 18.32
N GLY A 420 -3.55 24.97 19.53
CA GLY A 420 -3.32 26.30 20.01
C GLY A 420 -2.32 27.16 19.21
N ALA A 421 -2.54 28.47 19.26
CA ALA A 421 -1.89 29.49 18.48
C ALA A 421 -0.42 29.71 18.85
N ALA A 422 0.47 29.33 17.95
CA ALA A 422 1.74 30.03 17.77
C ALA A 422 1.54 31.23 16.83
N MET A 423 2.32 32.31 16.99
CA MET A 423 2.25 33.43 16.03
C MET A 423 2.75 32.95 14.66
N PRO A 424 1.96 33.15 13.57
CA PRO A 424 2.40 32.72 12.24
C PRO A 424 3.69 33.45 11.82
N PRO A 425 4.53 32.82 10.97
CA PRO A 425 5.71 33.46 10.37
C PRO A 425 5.31 34.75 9.65
N GLU A 426 6.20 35.76 9.67
CA GLU A 426 5.96 37.01 8.93
C GLU A 426 6.20 36.84 7.41
N GLU A 427 6.94 35.80 7.00
CA GLU A 427 7.23 35.54 5.59
C GLU A 427 6.22 34.59 4.98
N GLU A 428 5.68 34.97 3.83
CA GLU A 428 4.75 34.20 3.03
C GLU A 428 5.38 33.76 1.71
N MET A 429 4.91 32.63 1.19
CA MET A 429 5.30 32.07 -0.10
C MET A 429 4.10 31.40 -0.77
N ASP A 430 3.93 31.64 -2.07
CA ASP A 430 3.00 30.89 -2.88
C ASP A 430 3.70 29.65 -3.44
N PHE A 431 3.10 28.47 -3.24
CA PHE A 431 3.59 27.19 -3.78
C PHE A 431 2.50 26.59 -4.64
N ILE A 432 2.60 26.85 -5.95
CA ILE A 432 1.57 26.51 -6.94
C ILE A 432 2.12 25.40 -7.84
N LEU A 433 1.47 24.22 -7.81
CA LEU A 433 1.85 23.09 -8.64
C LEU A 433 1.16 23.18 -10.02
N ASP A 434 1.50 24.20 -10.79
CA ASP A 434 0.91 24.52 -12.09
C ASP A 434 1.60 23.88 -13.30
N ARG A 435 2.63 23.07 -13.06
CA ARG A 435 3.46 22.39 -14.05
C ARG A 435 3.92 21.03 -13.54
N PRO A 436 4.60 20.20 -14.36
CA PRO A 436 5.08 18.88 -13.96
C PRO A 436 5.81 18.88 -12.62
N PHE A 437 5.45 17.92 -11.75
CA PHE A 437 6.00 17.79 -10.41
C PHE A 437 6.16 16.33 -9.98
N LEU A 438 6.95 16.11 -8.92
CA LEU A 438 7.08 14.83 -8.25
C LEU A 438 6.25 14.80 -6.98
N PHE A 439 5.74 13.63 -6.63
CA PHE A 439 5.25 13.38 -5.28
C PHE A 439 5.87 12.10 -4.71
N VAL A 440 6.02 12.09 -3.38
CA VAL A 440 6.41 10.88 -2.63
C VAL A 440 5.50 10.80 -1.40
N ILE A 441 4.85 9.66 -1.20
CA ILE A 441 4.13 9.38 0.03
C ILE A 441 5.03 8.53 0.90
N THR A 442 5.43 9.06 2.06
CA THR A 442 6.25 8.33 3.02
C THR A 442 5.42 7.90 4.22
N SER A 443 5.70 6.73 4.74
CA SER A 443 5.14 6.26 6.00
C SER A 443 5.62 7.12 7.18
N ARG A 444 5.06 6.86 8.34
CA ARG A 444 5.51 7.48 9.60
C ARG A 444 7.01 7.26 9.85
N ASP A 445 7.54 6.11 9.47
CA ASP A 445 8.94 5.74 9.62
C ASP A 445 9.80 6.15 8.41
N ASN A 446 9.27 7.05 7.59
CA ASN A 446 9.91 7.66 6.42
C ASN A 446 10.25 6.68 5.27
N LEU A 447 9.60 5.50 5.22
CA LEU A 447 9.73 4.60 4.08
C LEU A 447 8.74 4.97 2.96
N PRO A 448 9.14 4.94 1.68
CA PRO A 448 8.30 5.38 0.58
C PRO A 448 7.21 4.36 0.23
N LEU A 449 5.97 4.70 0.55
CA LEU A 449 4.78 3.92 0.17
C LEU A 449 4.51 4.06 -1.32
N PHE A 450 4.55 5.31 -1.83
CA PHE A 450 4.40 5.64 -3.25
C PHE A 450 5.39 6.72 -3.66
N ALA A 451 5.78 6.67 -4.92
CA ALA A 451 6.48 7.74 -5.60
C ALA A 451 5.90 7.90 -7.01
N GLY A 452 5.79 9.13 -7.49
CA GLY A 452 5.23 9.36 -8.80
C GLY A 452 5.60 10.71 -9.43
N VAL A 453 5.42 10.76 -10.73
CA VAL A 453 5.60 11.93 -11.58
C VAL A 453 4.27 12.32 -12.19
N VAL A 454 3.88 13.56 -12.02
CA VAL A 454 2.71 14.18 -12.63
C VAL A 454 3.19 15.06 -13.77
N ASN A 455 3.20 14.54 -14.97
CA ASN A 455 3.59 15.26 -16.19
C ASN A 455 2.38 15.86 -16.91
N GLN A 456 1.20 15.25 -16.72
CA GLN A 456 -0.04 15.68 -17.35
C GLN A 456 -1.22 15.36 -16.42
N LEU A 457 -2.21 16.25 -16.37
CA LEU A 457 -3.48 15.98 -15.72
C LEU A 457 -4.50 15.43 -16.73
N GLY A 458 -5.39 14.56 -16.26
CA GLY A 458 -6.52 14.09 -17.04
C GLY A 458 -7.50 15.22 -17.33
N SER A 459 -8.09 15.21 -18.54
CA SER A 459 -9.14 16.17 -18.94
C SER A 459 -10.50 15.71 -18.48
#